data_495164c58d6420fa8725de65d0aad14e
#
_entry.id   495164c58d6420fa8725de65d0aad14e
#
_cell.length_a   1.000
_cell.length_b   1.000
_cell.length_c   1.000
_cell.angle_alpha   90.00
_cell.angle_beta   90.00
_cell.angle_gamma   90.00
#
_symmetry.space_group_name_H-M   'P 1'
#
loop_
_entity.id
_entity.type
_entity.pdbx_description
1 polymer ?
#
loop_
_entity_poly.entity_id
_entity_poly.type
_entity_poly.pdbx_seq_one_letter_code
_entity_poly.pdbx_strand_id
1 'polypeptide(L)'
;MCDEILGMTDGMIHSGCKSCLYPVKEPVCLKCGKMITSPTREYCSDCAKKKNSHYDQGKAVFEYKGAVKQSIYRFKYDNSREYAGFYAASAVENYSGWIQKNKIDAIVPVPMYRKKKRKRGYNQAEVFARELSKKTGIPVENELVVRVENTPALKLLNYAERKNALDGAFQVRKNI
;
A
#
# COMPACT_ATOMS: atom_id res chain seq x y z
N MET A 1 -0.07 17.79 3.10
CA MET A 1 -0.04 17.47 1.73
C MET A 1 -0.01 18.74 0.89
N CYS A 2 -0.12 19.87 1.51
CA CYS A 2 0.48 21.13 1.11
C CYS A 2 1.99 21.04 1.46
N ASP A 3 2.79 21.97 0.97
CA ASP A 3 4.25 22.01 1.23
C ASP A 3 4.57 22.95 2.41
N GLU A 4 3.58 23.21 3.27
CA GLU A 4 3.70 24.08 4.44
C GLU A 4 4.29 23.30 5.62
N ILE A 5 5.01 24.01 6.48
CA ILE A 5 5.59 23.47 7.70
C ILE A 5 4.45 23.16 8.68
N LEU A 6 4.53 21.95 9.30
CA LEU A 6 3.59 21.56 10.36
C LEU A 6 3.76 22.46 11.58
N GLY A 7 2.66 23.00 12.09
CA GLY A 7 2.64 23.72 13.37
C GLY A 7 2.80 22.76 14.55
N MET A 8 3.10 23.32 15.73
CA MET A 8 3.30 22.53 16.96
C MET A 8 2.04 21.76 17.40
N THR A 9 0.86 22.20 16.98
CA THR A 9 -0.45 21.54 17.25
C THR A 9 -0.90 20.60 16.15
N ASP A 10 -0.26 20.64 14.97
CA ASP A 10 -0.55 19.73 13.90
C ASP A 10 0.11 18.38 14.20
N GLY A 11 -0.63 17.30 14.03
CA GLY A 11 -0.08 15.96 14.11
C GLY A 11 0.86 15.65 12.92
N MET A 12 0.63 14.55 12.22
CA MET A 12 1.42 14.19 11.02
C MET A 12 1.01 14.94 9.75
N ILE A 13 -0.13 15.64 9.76
CA ILE A 13 -0.63 16.47 8.66
C ILE A 13 -1.47 17.63 9.21
N HIS A 14 -1.53 18.73 8.50
CA HIS A 14 -2.41 19.85 8.85
C HIS A 14 -3.89 19.43 8.89
N SER A 15 -4.67 20.04 9.78
CA SER A 15 -6.11 19.82 9.90
C SER A 15 -6.84 20.06 8.57
N GLY A 16 -6.50 21.13 7.85
CA GLY A 16 -7.03 21.41 6.52
C GLY A 16 -6.67 20.35 5.46
N CYS A 17 -5.47 19.78 5.52
CA CYS A 17 -5.10 18.66 4.65
C CYS A 17 -5.85 17.37 5.00
N LYS A 18 -6.16 17.14 6.27
CA LYS A 18 -6.94 15.98 6.73
C LYS A 18 -8.35 15.99 6.11
N SER A 19 -9.00 17.12 6.00
CA SER A 19 -10.32 17.26 5.37
C SER A 19 -10.33 16.96 3.86
N CYS A 20 -9.17 17.06 3.19
CA CYS A 20 -9.02 16.72 1.77
C CYS A 20 -8.75 15.23 1.50
N LEU A 21 -8.69 14.41 2.55
CA LEU A 21 -8.55 12.96 2.40
C LEU A 21 -9.93 12.32 2.16
N TYR A 22 -9.90 11.19 1.48
CA TYR A 22 -11.09 10.40 1.20
C TYR A 22 -10.93 9.02 1.87
N PRO A 23 -11.26 8.90 3.17
CA PRO A 23 -11.22 7.60 3.84
C PRO A 23 -12.20 6.62 3.17
N VAL A 24 -11.78 5.38 3.07
CA VAL A 24 -12.65 4.30 2.60
C VAL A 24 -13.76 4.11 3.63
N LYS A 25 -15.00 4.06 3.15
CA LYS A 25 -16.21 3.86 3.97
C LYS A 25 -16.88 2.53 3.62
N GLU A 26 -17.53 1.93 4.59
CA GLU A 26 -18.39 0.77 4.34
C GLU A 26 -19.57 1.14 3.42
N PRO A 27 -20.07 0.20 2.60
CA PRO A 27 -19.59 -1.18 2.49
C PRO A 27 -18.33 -1.31 1.62
N VAL A 28 -17.46 -2.25 2.01
CA VAL A 28 -16.22 -2.56 1.28
C VAL A 28 -16.20 -3.99 0.77
N CYS A 29 -15.49 -4.21 -0.31
CA CYS A 29 -15.24 -5.54 -0.85
C CYS A 29 -14.45 -6.38 0.18
N LEU A 30 -15.01 -7.50 0.62
CA LEU A 30 -14.40 -8.39 1.61
C LEU A 30 -13.06 -8.95 1.15
N LYS A 31 -12.81 -9.02 -0.16
CA LYS A 31 -11.55 -9.52 -0.71
C LYS A 31 -10.46 -8.46 -0.84
N CYS A 32 -10.73 -7.31 -1.44
CA CYS A 32 -9.68 -6.31 -1.78
C CYS A 32 -9.78 -4.99 -1.00
N GLY A 33 -10.79 -4.81 -0.13
CA GLY A 33 -10.98 -3.59 0.66
C GLY A 33 -11.43 -2.36 -0.12
N LYS A 34 -11.74 -2.50 -1.44
CA LYS A 34 -12.27 -1.40 -2.24
C LYS A 34 -13.70 -1.08 -1.82
N MET A 35 -14.04 0.19 -1.70
CA MET A 35 -15.41 0.64 -1.47
C MET A 35 -16.33 0.15 -2.59
N ILE A 36 -17.52 -0.31 -2.22
CA ILE A 36 -18.57 -0.76 -3.14
C ILE A 36 -19.85 0.01 -2.86
N THR A 37 -20.69 0.15 -3.89
CA THR A 37 -21.92 0.97 -3.81
C THR A 37 -23.12 0.22 -3.27
N SER A 38 -23.11 -1.11 -3.37
CA SER A 38 -24.24 -1.94 -2.93
C SER A 38 -23.96 -2.63 -1.60
N PRO A 39 -24.76 -2.40 -0.55
CA PRO A 39 -24.60 -3.07 0.74
C PRO A 39 -24.88 -4.57 0.70
N THR A 40 -25.60 -5.04 -0.33
CA THR A 40 -25.94 -6.46 -0.51
C THR A 40 -24.82 -7.26 -1.19
N ARG A 41 -23.78 -6.61 -1.69
CA ARG A 41 -22.65 -7.28 -2.35
C ARG A 41 -21.48 -7.43 -1.40
N GLU A 42 -20.95 -8.62 -1.31
CA GLU A 42 -19.71 -8.91 -0.58
C GLU A 42 -18.45 -8.57 -1.37
N TYR A 43 -18.50 -8.67 -2.69
CA TYR A 43 -17.34 -8.50 -3.58
C TYR A 43 -17.59 -7.46 -4.66
N CYS A 44 -16.54 -6.69 -4.97
CA CYS A 44 -16.58 -5.81 -6.14
C CYS A 44 -16.57 -6.62 -7.45
N SER A 45 -16.95 -5.98 -8.56
CA SER A 45 -17.04 -6.62 -9.88
C SER A 45 -15.74 -7.32 -10.32
N ASP A 46 -14.58 -6.75 -9.94
CA ASP A 46 -13.27 -7.32 -10.27
C ASP A 46 -12.98 -8.57 -9.47
N CYS A 47 -13.30 -8.58 -8.17
CA CYS A 47 -13.07 -9.72 -7.29
C CYS A 47 -14.07 -10.85 -7.52
N ALA A 48 -15.32 -10.54 -7.83
CA ALA A 48 -16.35 -11.52 -8.16
C ALA A 48 -16.01 -12.35 -9.39
N LYS A 49 -15.29 -11.76 -10.36
CA LYS A 49 -14.85 -12.46 -11.58
C LYS A 49 -13.62 -13.34 -11.39
N LYS A 50 -12.85 -13.17 -10.29
CA LYS A 50 -11.61 -13.91 -10.03
C LYS A 50 -11.91 -15.19 -9.26
N LYS A 51 -11.82 -16.33 -9.92
CA LYS A 51 -12.02 -17.65 -9.28
C LYS A 51 -10.91 -18.00 -8.31
N ASN A 52 -9.64 -17.60 -8.57
CA ASN A 52 -8.48 -17.92 -7.74
C ASN A 52 -7.75 -16.63 -7.35
N SER A 53 -7.52 -16.45 -6.07
CA SER A 53 -6.76 -15.36 -5.50
C SER A 53 -5.73 -15.93 -4.52
N HIS A 54 -4.46 -15.55 -4.69
CA HIS A 54 -3.35 -16.03 -3.87
C HIS A 54 -3.15 -15.20 -2.59
N TYR A 55 -4.13 -14.41 -2.19
CA TYR A 55 -4.14 -13.67 -0.91
C TYR A 55 -5.52 -13.81 -0.25
N ASP A 56 -5.57 -13.71 1.05
CA ASP A 56 -6.82 -13.85 1.81
C ASP A 56 -7.63 -12.58 1.74
N GLN A 57 -7.05 -11.45 2.16
CA GLN A 57 -7.76 -10.19 2.22
C GLN A 57 -6.83 -9.00 1.96
N GLY A 58 -7.34 -8.00 1.24
CA GLY A 58 -6.74 -6.68 1.11
C GLY A 58 -7.47 -5.65 1.98
N LYS A 59 -6.74 -4.68 2.50
CA LYS A 59 -7.28 -3.54 3.26
C LYS A 59 -6.89 -2.24 2.57
N ALA A 60 -7.79 -1.26 2.60
CA ALA A 60 -7.55 0.07 2.05
C ALA A 60 -8.00 1.13 3.06
N VAL A 61 -7.15 2.12 3.32
CA VAL A 61 -7.45 3.21 4.25
C VAL A 61 -8.09 4.38 3.53
N PHE A 62 -7.58 4.72 2.34
CA PHE A 62 -8.03 5.88 1.56
C PHE A 62 -8.36 5.48 0.12
N GLU A 63 -9.29 6.20 -0.47
CA GLU A 63 -9.50 6.15 -1.91
C GLU A 63 -8.34 6.82 -2.64
N TYR A 64 -7.92 6.24 -3.77
CA TYR A 64 -6.81 6.77 -4.58
C TYR A 64 -7.28 7.91 -5.49
N LYS A 65 -7.63 9.06 -4.88
CA LYS A 65 -8.06 10.29 -5.57
C LYS A 65 -7.59 11.55 -4.86
N GLY A 66 -7.72 12.71 -5.48
CA GLY A 66 -7.41 14.01 -4.89
C GLY A 66 -6.02 14.08 -4.24
N ALA A 67 -5.97 14.61 -3.03
CA ALA A 67 -4.75 14.79 -2.25
C ALA A 67 -3.99 13.47 -1.97
N VAL A 68 -4.72 12.36 -1.80
CA VAL A 68 -4.10 11.03 -1.62
C VAL A 68 -3.29 10.62 -2.85
N LYS A 69 -3.85 10.81 -4.05
CA LYS A 69 -3.14 10.51 -5.31
C LYS A 69 -1.88 11.37 -5.46
N GLN A 70 -1.95 12.66 -5.13
CA GLN A 70 -0.80 13.58 -5.19
C GLN A 70 0.28 13.20 -4.19
N SER A 71 -0.07 12.94 -2.93
CA SER A 71 0.91 12.56 -1.90
C SER A 71 1.58 11.22 -2.18
N ILE A 72 0.85 10.22 -2.72
CA ILE A 72 1.46 8.97 -3.18
C ILE A 72 2.39 9.20 -4.38
N TYR A 73 2.10 10.17 -5.26
CA TYR A 73 3.01 10.56 -6.32
C TYR A 73 4.30 11.16 -5.74
N ARG A 74 4.21 12.13 -4.83
CA ARG A 74 5.36 12.73 -4.13
C ARG A 74 6.17 11.70 -3.35
N PHE A 75 5.49 10.81 -2.63
CA PHE A 75 6.13 9.68 -1.95
C PHE A 75 6.90 8.75 -2.91
N LYS A 76 6.51 8.67 -4.18
CA LYS A 76 7.21 7.84 -5.18
C LYS A 76 8.33 8.56 -5.93
N TYR A 77 8.20 9.87 -6.14
CA TYR A 77 9.03 10.58 -7.12
C TYR A 77 9.73 11.82 -6.58
N ASP A 78 9.23 12.43 -5.51
CA ASP A 78 9.73 13.69 -4.96
C ASP A 78 10.45 13.50 -3.61
N ASN A 79 10.86 12.25 -3.30
CA ASN A 79 11.58 11.87 -2.09
C ASN A 79 10.87 12.19 -0.76
N SER A 80 9.56 12.42 -0.78
CA SER A 80 8.74 12.74 0.41
C SER A 80 8.47 11.50 1.26
N ARG A 81 9.51 10.96 1.90
CA ARG A 81 9.47 9.71 2.68
C ARG A 81 8.66 9.83 3.96
N GLU A 82 8.52 11.03 4.49
CA GLU A 82 7.75 11.38 5.69
C GLU A 82 6.27 10.95 5.58
N TYR A 83 5.71 10.90 4.38
CA TYR A 83 4.35 10.41 4.19
C TYR A 83 4.13 8.96 4.64
N ALA A 84 5.19 8.16 4.68
CA ALA A 84 5.10 6.78 5.16
C ALA A 84 4.63 6.70 6.62
N GLY A 85 5.11 7.62 7.49
CA GLY A 85 4.70 7.69 8.88
C GLY A 85 3.21 7.95 9.04
N PHE A 86 2.68 8.91 8.26
CA PHE A 86 1.25 9.21 8.23
C PHE A 86 0.41 8.01 7.75
N TYR A 87 0.80 7.38 6.63
CA TYR A 87 0.08 6.23 6.11
C TYR A 87 0.13 5.02 7.03
N ALA A 88 1.26 4.80 7.71
CA ALA A 88 1.40 3.73 8.69
C ALA A 88 0.54 4.00 9.94
N ALA A 89 0.50 5.23 10.44
CA ALA A 89 -0.38 5.61 11.54
C ALA A 89 -1.86 5.39 11.17
N SER A 90 -2.27 5.86 10.01
CA SER A 90 -3.65 5.67 9.51
C SER A 90 -4.00 4.19 9.32
N ALA A 91 -3.06 3.36 8.88
CA ALA A 91 -3.28 1.92 8.74
C ALA A 91 -3.48 1.25 10.10
N VAL A 92 -2.68 1.60 11.10
CA VAL A 92 -2.82 1.06 12.46
C VAL A 92 -4.11 1.55 13.11
N GLU A 93 -4.45 2.83 13.00
CA GLU A 93 -5.68 3.41 13.52
C GLU A 93 -6.92 2.65 13.02
N ASN A 94 -6.95 2.28 11.74
CA ASN A 94 -8.09 1.61 11.12
C ASN A 94 -8.08 0.09 11.26
N TYR A 95 -6.90 -0.54 11.42
CA TYR A 95 -6.78 -1.99 11.28
C TYR A 95 -5.98 -2.69 12.38
N SER A 96 -5.66 -2.02 13.51
CA SER A 96 -4.93 -2.66 14.63
C SER A 96 -5.62 -3.92 15.14
N GLY A 97 -6.94 -3.87 15.37
CA GLY A 97 -7.71 -5.03 15.79
C GLY A 97 -7.70 -6.19 14.78
N TRP A 98 -7.74 -5.87 13.48
CA TRP A 98 -7.63 -6.88 12.41
C TRP A 98 -6.23 -7.49 12.36
N ILE A 99 -5.18 -6.68 12.49
CA ILE A 99 -3.78 -7.13 12.53
C ILE A 99 -3.57 -8.09 13.69
N GLN A 100 -4.02 -7.73 14.90
CA GLN A 100 -3.90 -8.56 16.09
C GLN A 100 -4.68 -9.87 15.98
N LYS A 101 -5.93 -9.80 15.50
CA LYS A 101 -6.79 -10.98 15.32
C LYS A 101 -6.17 -11.99 14.37
N ASN A 102 -5.50 -11.55 13.32
CA ASN A 102 -4.93 -12.42 12.29
C ASN A 102 -3.50 -12.88 12.61
N LYS A 103 -2.93 -12.51 13.77
CA LYS A 103 -1.59 -12.94 14.24
C LYS A 103 -0.54 -12.85 13.13
N ILE A 104 -0.37 -11.66 12.57
CA ILE A 104 0.56 -11.43 11.44
C ILE A 104 2.00 -11.63 11.92
N ASP A 105 2.73 -12.54 11.31
CA ASP A 105 4.11 -12.89 11.69
C ASP A 105 5.15 -11.95 11.10
N ALA A 106 4.93 -11.44 9.88
CA ALA A 106 5.89 -10.58 9.20
C ALA A 106 5.22 -9.59 8.24
N ILE A 107 5.88 -8.47 8.00
CA ILE A 107 5.53 -7.49 6.97
C ILE A 107 6.50 -7.68 5.80
N VAL A 108 5.97 -8.08 4.64
CA VAL A 108 6.77 -8.29 3.43
C VAL A 108 6.50 -7.17 2.43
N PRO A 109 7.39 -6.19 2.25
CA PRO A 109 7.20 -5.12 1.29
C PRO A 109 7.36 -5.63 -0.14
N VAL A 110 6.47 -5.24 -1.04
CA VAL A 110 6.61 -5.56 -2.46
C VAL A 110 7.93 -5.00 -2.99
N PRO A 111 8.84 -5.85 -3.52
CA PRO A 111 10.17 -5.41 -3.91
C PRO A 111 10.16 -4.60 -5.20
N MET A 112 11.11 -3.68 -5.30
CA MET A 112 11.38 -2.90 -6.49
C MET A 112 12.59 -3.47 -7.24
N TYR A 113 12.56 -3.44 -8.57
CA TYR A 113 13.71 -3.86 -9.37
C TYR A 113 14.96 -2.99 -9.07
N ARG A 114 16.14 -3.62 -8.95
CA ARG A 114 17.38 -2.96 -8.48
C ARG A 114 17.70 -1.64 -9.20
N LYS A 115 17.62 -1.62 -10.53
CA LYS A 115 17.91 -0.39 -11.32
C LYS A 115 16.89 0.72 -10.99
N LYS A 116 15.61 0.38 -10.80
CA LYS A 116 14.57 1.35 -10.42
C LYS A 116 14.75 1.85 -8.98
N LYS A 117 15.11 0.96 -8.03
CA LYS A 117 15.44 1.34 -6.64
C LYS A 117 16.62 2.29 -6.61
N ARG A 118 17.70 2.01 -7.40
CA ARG A 118 18.89 2.88 -7.50
C ARG A 118 18.54 4.25 -8.06
N LYS A 119 17.73 4.32 -9.12
CA LYS A 119 17.29 5.59 -9.73
C LYS A 119 16.41 6.42 -8.78
N ARG A 120 15.54 5.78 -8.00
CA ARG A 120 14.64 6.44 -7.06
C ARG A 120 15.28 6.75 -5.70
N GLY A 121 16.34 6.02 -5.33
CA GLY A 121 17.01 6.11 -4.04
C GLY A 121 16.40 5.23 -2.95
N TYR A 122 15.15 4.78 -3.09
CA TYR A 122 14.46 3.93 -2.10
C TYR A 122 13.29 3.13 -2.70
N ASN A 123 12.81 2.15 -1.94
CA ASN A 123 11.55 1.47 -2.20
C ASN A 123 10.47 2.00 -1.24
N GLN A 124 9.43 2.64 -1.77
CA GLN A 124 8.35 3.20 -0.94
C GLN A 124 7.61 2.15 -0.10
N ALA A 125 7.46 0.92 -0.60
CA ALA A 125 6.84 -0.17 0.16
C ALA A 125 7.71 -0.56 1.37
N GLU A 126 9.03 -0.57 1.23
CA GLU A 126 9.98 -0.83 2.31
C GLU A 126 9.96 0.28 3.36
N VAL A 127 9.92 1.55 2.95
CA VAL A 127 9.82 2.69 3.88
C VAL A 127 8.50 2.62 4.67
N PHE A 128 7.39 2.36 3.99
CA PHE A 128 6.09 2.18 4.64
C PHE A 128 6.07 0.98 5.60
N ALA A 129 6.64 -0.17 5.19
CA ALA A 129 6.73 -1.37 6.02
C ALA A 129 7.51 -1.12 7.32
N ARG A 130 8.62 -0.38 7.25
CA ARG A 130 9.42 0.01 8.44
C ARG A 130 8.62 0.90 9.40
N GLU A 131 7.88 1.89 8.89
CA GLU A 131 7.03 2.74 9.72
C GLU A 131 5.87 1.95 10.35
N LEU A 132 5.30 1.01 9.61
CA LEU A 132 4.27 0.11 10.14
C LEU A 132 4.83 -0.82 11.22
N SER A 133 6.02 -1.39 11.01
CA SER A 133 6.74 -2.23 11.98
C SER A 133 7.00 -1.48 13.29
N LYS A 134 7.45 -0.23 13.24
CA LYS A 134 7.65 0.60 14.43
C LYS A 134 6.39 0.75 15.28
N LYS A 135 5.22 0.73 14.65
CA LYS A 135 3.92 0.93 15.31
C LYS A 135 3.26 -0.37 15.77
N THR A 136 3.58 -1.47 15.14
CA THR A 136 2.92 -2.77 15.38
C THR A 136 3.82 -3.77 16.10
N GLY A 137 5.14 -3.56 16.09
CA GLY A 137 6.13 -4.52 16.58
C GLY A 137 6.38 -5.70 15.63
N ILE A 138 5.67 -5.79 14.49
CA ILE A 138 5.80 -6.90 13.55
C ILE A 138 7.09 -6.72 12.74
N PRO A 139 7.94 -7.74 12.60
CA PRO A 139 9.20 -7.66 11.87
C PRO A 139 8.99 -7.43 10.37
N VAL A 140 9.97 -6.79 9.73
CA VAL A 140 9.97 -6.55 8.28
C VAL A 140 10.94 -7.50 7.59
N GLU A 141 10.41 -8.33 6.69
CA GLU A 141 11.18 -9.29 5.89
C GLU A 141 11.43 -8.74 4.47
N ASN A 142 12.47 -7.93 4.34
CA ASN A 142 12.78 -7.24 3.08
C ASN A 142 13.35 -8.16 1.99
N GLU A 143 13.91 -9.31 2.38
CA GLU A 143 14.63 -10.21 1.48
C GLU A 143 13.85 -11.46 1.11
N LEU A 144 12.72 -11.71 1.77
CA LEU A 144 11.88 -12.87 1.51
C LEU A 144 11.44 -12.96 0.04
N VAL A 145 11.07 -11.82 -0.54
CA VAL A 145 10.67 -11.72 -1.95
C VAL A 145 11.60 -10.77 -2.67
N VAL A 146 12.11 -11.16 -3.81
CA VAL A 146 12.96 -10.34 -4.68
C VAL A 146 12.32 -10.14 -6.04
N ARG A 147 12.54 -8.96 -6.64
CA ARG A 147 12.11 -8.69 -8.01
C ARG A 147 13.29 -8.86 -8.95
N VAL A 148 13.21 -9.86 -9.79
CA VAL A 148 14.29 -10.26 -10.71
C VAL A 148 14.18 -9.60 -12.07
N GLU A 149 12.97 -9.18 -12.49
CA GLU A 149 12.74 -8.58 -13.80
C GLU A 149 12.42 -7.10 -13.79
N ASN A 150 12.91 -6.40 -14.83
CA ASN A 150 12.60 -4.99 -15.07
C ASN A 150 11.35 -4.86 -15.94
N THR A 151 10.19 -5.01 -15.35
CA THR A 151 8.92 -4.88 -16.07
C THR A 151 8.60 -3.42 -16.42
N PRO A 152 7.83 -3.14 -17.48
CA PRO A 152 7.36 -1.80 -17.80
C PRO A 152 6.46 -1.21 -16.70
N ALA A 153 6.11 0.07 -16.81
CA ALA A 153 5.20 0.70 -15.88
C ALA A 153 3.79 0.12 -16.05
N LEU A 154 3.34 -0.66 -15.06
CA LEU A 154 2.06 -1.39 -15.11
C LEU A 154 0.83 -0.49 -15.36
N LYS A 155 0.93 0.82 -15.06
CA LYS A 155 -0.16 1.78 -15.32
C LYS A 155 -0.49 1.96 -16.82
N LEU A 156 0.45 1.61 -17.69
CA LEU A 156 0.31 1.71 -19.15
C LEU A 156 -0.21 0.42 -19.79
N LEU A 157 -0.37 -0.65 -19.01
CA LEU A 157 -0.73 -1.98 -19.46
C LEU A 157 -2.20 -2.30 -19.14
N ASN A 158 -2.86 -3.05 -20.01
CA ASN A 158 -4.16 -3.67 -19.73
C ASN A 158 -4.02 -4.86 -18.77
N TYR A 159 -5.13 -5.53 -18.44
CA TYR A 159 -5.12 -6.62 -17.44
C TYR A 159 -4.27 -7.83 -17.87
N ALA A 160 -4.40 -8.27 -19.12
CA ALA A 160 -3.65 -9.42 -19.64
C ALA A 160 -2.15 -9.12 -19.72
N GLU A 161 -1.81 -7.95 -20.25
CA GLU A 161 -0.42 -7.47 -20.32
C GLU A 161 0.22 -7.34 -18.93
N ARG A 162 -0.52 -6.87 -17.90
CA ARG A 162 -0.02 -6.80 -16.51
C ARG A 162 0.28 -8.19 -15.96
N LYS A 163 -0.60 -9.16 -16.22
CA LYS A 163 -0.42 -10.54 -15.79
C LYS A 163 0.87 -11.11 -16.41
N ASN A 164 1.00 -11.01 -17.73
CA ASN A 164 2.18 -11.50 -18.45
C ASN A 164 3.47 -10.80 -18.01
N ALA A 165 3.43 -9.47 -17.81
CA ALA A 165 4.60 -8.71 -17.36
C ALA A 165 5.02 -9.00 -15.90
N LEU A 166 4.15 -9.60 -15.10
CA LEU A 166 4.45 -9.99 -13.72
C LEU A 166 4.79 -11.47 -13.58
N ASP A 167 4.54 -12.26 -14.61
CA ASP A 167 4.85 -13.68 -14.61
C ASP A 167 6.37 -13.86 -14.53
N GLY A 168 6.84 -14.65 -13.55
CA GLY A 168 8.26 -14.82 -13.27
C GLY A 168 9.03 -13.61 -12.71
N ALA A 169 8.38 -12.42 -12.61
CA ALA A 169 9.06 -11.19 -12.20
C ALA A 169 9.48 -11.16 -10.72
N PHE A 170 8.95 -12.07 -9.91
CA PHE A 170 9.25 -12.20 -8.48
C PHE A 170 9.73 -13.59 -8.14
N GLN A 171 10.66 -13.68 -7.21
CA GLN A 171 11.15 -14.95 -6.65
C GLN A 171 11.12 -14.89 -5.13
N VAL A 172 10.72 -16.00 -4.50
CA VAL A 172 10.83 -16.19 -3.05
C VAL A 172 12.21 -16.78 -2.76
N ARG A 173 12.95 -16.18 -1.83
CA ARG A 173 14.21 -16.77 -1.34
C ARG A 173 13.91 -17.87 -0.35
N LYS A 174 14.49 -19.06 -0.56
CA LYS A 174 14.21 -20.28 0.22
C LYS A 174 14.83 -20.33 1.62
N ASN A 175 15.65 -19.37 2.01
CA ASN A 175 16.35 -19.38 3.31
C ASN A 175 15.70 -18.39 4.27
N ILE A 176 14.70 -18.87 4.97
CA ILE A 176 14.17 -18.30 6.21
C ILE A 176 14.03 -19.44 7.19
#